data_bc8262aa024f28ec0c65ca1407116d77
#
_entry.id   bc8262aa024f28ec0c65ca1407116d77
#
_cell.length_a   1.000
_cell.length_b   1.000
_cell.length_c   1.000
_cell.angle_alpha   90.00
_cell.angle_beta   90.00
_cell.angle_gamma   90.00
#
_symmetry.space_group_name_H-M   'P 1'
#
loop_
_entity.id
_entity.type
_entity.pdbx_description
1 polymer ?
#
loop_
_entity_poly.entity_id
_entity_poly.type
_entity_poly.pdbx_seq_one_letter_code
_entity_poly.pdbx_strand_id
1 'polypeptide(L)'
;VLPSSGPVSGGTRLAVVGASFRESATLRCRLEESGATAVARLLSSSQLECAAPAASGAGVRPLEVSLNGQQYSSSGVEYTYRAAAAVSSVWPSRGAAEGGTPVTLLGSGFSSAAEALGELWCRFNGSASRAAYVSESAAACITTQSAAGLVSVELSTNGRDFSSGGVQYEYVHVVVSSLTPWSGPQLGGT
;
A
#
# COMPACT_ATOMS: atom_id res chain seq x y z
N VAL A 1 1.89 -16.39 -2.13
CA VAL A 1 0.97 -15.35 -2.65
C VAL A 1 1.56 -13.96 -2.43
N LEU A 2 1.37 -13.06 -3.39
CA LEU A 2 1.82 -11.67 -3.30
C LEU A 2 0.70 -10.73 -3.81
N PRO A 3 0.33 -9.70 -3.02
CA PRO A 3 0.76 -9.48 -1.64
C PRO A 3 0.21 -10.56 -0.70
N SER A 4 0.77 -10.63 0.52
CA SER A 4 0.33 -11.60 1.53
C SER A 4 -0.84 -11.10 2.37
N SER A 5 -1.24 -9.84 2.20
CA SER A 5 -2.36 -9.23 2.92
C SER A 5 -3.12 -8.22 2.06
N GLY A 6 -4.33 -7.86 2.52
CA GLY A 6 -5.13 -6.80 1.91
C GLY A 6 -6.37 -6.46 2.71
N PRO A 7 -7.15 -5.46 2.24
CA PRO A 7 -8.31 -4.97 2.97
C PRO A 7 -9.46 -5.98 2.99
N VAL A 8 -10.25 -5.96 4.06
CA VAL A 8 -11.48 -6.79 4.20
C VAL A 8 -12.50 -6.53 3.09
N SER A 9 -12.47 -5.36 2.46
CA SER A 9 -13.31 -5.07 1.30
C SER A 9 -12.98 -5.90 0.06
N GLY A 10 -11.84 -6.62 0.08
CA GLY A 10 -11.38 -7.40 -1.06
C GLY A 10 -10.83 -6.54 -2.20
N GLY A 11 -10.78 -7.12 -3.40
CA GLY A 11 -10.31 -6.45 -4.61
C GLY A 11 -8.80 -6.50 -4.84
N THR A 12 -8.01 -6.84 -3.83
CA THR A 12 -6.54 -7.00 -3.97
C THR A 12 -6.21 -8.02 -5.06
N ARG A 13 -5.41 -7.61 -6.04
CA ARG A 13 -4.89 -8.53 -7.07
C ARG A 13 -3.77 -9.38 -6.50
N LEU A 14 -4.02 -10.68 -6.46
CA LEU A 14 -3.12 -11.69 -5.91
C LEU A 14 -2.37 -12.38 -7.04
N ALA A 15 -1.05 -12.39 -6.96
CA ALA A 15 -0.21 -13.29 -7.75
C ALA A 15 -0.01 -14.59 -6.94
N VAL A 16 -0.59 -15.67 -7.41
CA VAL A 16 -0.50 -17.00 -6.78
C VAL A 16 0.54 -17.82 -7.52
N VAL A 17 1.56 -18.25 -6.81
CA VAL A 17 2.62 -19.14 -7.35
C VAL A 17 2.37 -20.56 -6.88
N GLY A 18 2.46 -21.50 -7.78
CA GLY A 18 2.22 -22.92 -7.53
C GLY A 18 2.76 -23.81 -8.64
N ALA A 19 2.09 -24.90 -8.93
CA ALA A 19 2.47 -25.82 -9.99
C ALA A 19 1.23 -26.48 -10.60
N SER A 20 1.41 -27.01 -11.82
CA SER A 20 0.38 -27.77 -12.55
C SER A 20 -0.90 -26.99 -12.84
N PHE A 21 -0.84 -25.67 -12.90
CA PHE A 21 -1.96 -24.87 -13.32
C PHE A 21 -2.26 -25.07 -14.80
N ARG A 22 -3.54 -25.11 -15.14
CA ARG A 22 -4.02 -25.32 -16.51
C ARG A 22 -5.18 -24.38 -16.78
N GLU A 23 -5.36 -23.99 -18.03
CA GLU A 23 -6.52 -23.22 -18.48
C GLU A 23 -7.81 -23.99 -18.20
N SER A 24 -8.77 -23.33 -17.58
CA SER A 24 -10.09 -23.87 -17.32
C SER A 24 -11.11 -22.75 -17.14
N ALA A 25 -12.30 -22.92 -17.72
CA ALA A 25 -13.42 -21.99 -17.50
C ALA A 25 -13.89 -21.94 -16.03
N THR A 26 -13.54 -22.96 -15.26
CA THR A 26 -13.92 -23.10 -13.85
C THR A 26 -12.75 -22.85 -12.88
N LEU A 27 -11.66 -22.24 -13.38
CA LEU A 27 -10.51 -21.89 -12.55
C LEU A 27 -10.90 -20.84 -11.50
N ARG A 28 -10.71 -21.14 -10.21
CA ARG A 28 -11.12 -20.30 -9.07
C ARG A 28 -10.06 -20.22 -8.00
N CYS A 29 -10.02 -19.07 -7.30
CA CYS A 29 -9.38 -18.92 -5.99
C CYS A 29 -10.45 -18.85 -4.90
N ARG A 30 -10.15 -19.38 -3.73
CA ARG A 30 -10.97 -19.29 -2.51
C ARG A 30 -10.10 -18.82 -1.35
N LEU A 31 -10.62 -17.87 -0.56
CA LEU A 31 -9.94 -17.28 0.60
C LEU A 31 -10.76 -17.39 1.90
N GLU A 32 -11.90 -18.04 1.86
CA GLU A 32 -12.75 -18.30 3.03
C GLU A 32 -13.44 -19.66 2.93
N GLU A 33 -13.70 -20.28 4.08
CA GLU A 33 -14.55 -21.48 4.17
C GLU A 33 -16.02 -21.20 3.83
N SER A 34 -16.46 -19.93 3.90
CA SER A 34 -17.82 -19.48 3.60
C SER A 34 -18.23 -19.59 2.12
N GLY A 35 -17.33 -20.09 1.26
CA GLY A 35 -17.64 -20.30 -0.14
C GLY A 35 -17.40 -19.11 -1.07
N ALA A 36 -16.89 -17.99 -0.56
CA ALA A 36 -16.53 -16.85 -1.40
C ALA A 36 -15.36 -17.21 -2.34
N THR A 37 -15.65 -17.19 -3.63
CA THR A 37 -14.67 -17.55 -4.67
C THR A 37 -14.49 -16.41 -5.67
N ALA A 38 -13.29 -16.30 -6.23
CA ALA A 38 -13.01 -15.39 -7.33
C ALA A 38 -12.57 -16.18 -8.57
N VAL A 39 -12.89 -15.66 -9.74
CA VAL A 39 -12.36 -16.20 -11.00
C VAL A 39 -10.86 -15.98 -11.00
N ALA A 40 -10.11 -17.03 -11.31
CA ALA A 40 -8.69 -16.95 -11.50
C ALA A 40 -8.33 -16.92 -12.98
N ARG A 41 -7.29 -16.17 -13.31
CA ARG A 41 -6.71 -16.09 -14.64
C ARG A 41 -5.39 -16.83 -14.67
N LEU A 42 -5.21 -17.72 -15.64
CA LEU A 42 -3.94 -18.39 -15.85
C LEU A 42 -2.93 -17.42 -16.48
N LEU A 43 -1.75 -17.31 -15.89
CA LEU A 43 -0.61 -16.60 -16.44
C LEU A 43 0.44 -17.58 -17.00
N SER A 44 0.66 -18.69 -16.29
CA SER A 44 1.52 -19.80 -16.71
C SER A 44 1.14 -21.07 -15.92
N SER A 45 1.78 -22.20 -16.23
CA SER A 45 1.60 -23.45 -15.47
C SER A 45 2.03 -23.35 -13.99
N SER A 46 2.70 -22.25 -13.60
CA SER A 46 3.16 -21.98 -12.24
C SER A 46 2.63 -20.67 -11.64
N GLN A 47 1.83 -19.90 -12.38
CA GLN A 47 1.32 -18.61 -11.91
C GLN A 47 -0.14 -18.40 -12.30
N LEU A 48 -0.92 -17.91 -11.33
CA LEU A 48 -2.29 -17.43 -11.49
C LEU A 48 -2.42 -15.99 -10.97
N GLU A 49 -3.39 -15.28 -11.49
CA GLU A 49 -3.88 -14.02 -10.94
C GLU A 49 -5.34 -14.18 -10.51
N CYS A 50 -5.69 -13.74 -9.32
CA CYS A 50 -7.08 -13.60 -8.90
C CYS A 50 -7.25 -12.37 -7.99
N ALA A 51 -8.48 -11.86 -7.89
CA ALA A 51 -8.81 -10.80 -6.94
C ALA A 51 -9.27 -11.44 -5.62
N ALA A 52 -8.76 -10.96 -4.49
CA ALA A 52 -9.25 -11.39 -3.18
C ALA A 52 -10.75 -11.06 -3.07
N PRO A 53 -11.63 -12.01 -2.73
CA PRO A 53 -13.02 -11.71 -2.41
C PRO A 53 -13.12 -10.77 -1.21
N ALA A 54 -14.25 -10.09 -1.02
CA ALA A 54 -14.51 -9.40 0.24
C ALA A 54 -14.67 -10.41 1.38
N ALA A 55 -14.14 -10.07 2.57
CA ALA A 55 -14.22 -10.90 3.77
C ALA A 55 -15.21 -10.33 4.79
N SER A 56 -15.76 -11.19 5.64
CA SER A 56 -16.65 -10.82 6.73
C SER A 56 -15.92 -10.06 7.87
N GLY A 57 -14.60 -10.18 7.94
CA GLY A 57 -13.78 -9.54 8.96
C GLY A 57 -12.28 -9.76 8.74
N ALA A 58 -11.48 -9.04 9.52
CA ALA A 58 -10.03 -9.19 9.53
C ALA A 58 -9.63 -10.56 10.09
N GLY A 59 -8.48 -11.06 9.63
CA GLY A 59 -7.92 -12.34 10.08
C GLY A 59 -7.22 -13.08 8.97
N VAL A 60 -6.56 -14.17 9.34
CA VAL A 60 -5.84 -15.06 8.42
C VAL A 60 -6.85 -16.02 7.77
N ARG A 61 -6.72 -16.23 6.48
CA ARG A 61 -7.53 -17.15 5.69
C ARG A 61 -6.67 -18.02 4.79
N PRO A 62 -6.97 -19.33 4.65
CA PRO A 62 -6.27 -20.15 3.69
C PRO A 62 -6.61 -19.70 2.27
N LEU A 63 -5.59 -19.61 1.42
CA LEU A 63 -5.74 -19.41 -0.01
C LEU A 63 -5.69 -20.77 -0.71
N GLU A 64 -6.73 -21.10 -1.40
CA GLU A 64 -6.86 -22.33 -2.13
C GLU A 64 -7.24 -22.09 -3.59
N VAL A 65 -6.84 -22.98 -4.47
CA VAL A 65 -7.10 -22.93 -5.92
C VAL A 65 -7.85 -24.16 -6.35
N SER A 66 -8.80 -23.97 -7.26
CA SER A 66 -9.52 -25.07 -7.93
C SER A 66 -9.42 -24.94 -9.44
N LEU A 67 -9.16 -26.05 -10.13
CA LEU A 67 -9.17 -26.13 -11.59
C LEU A 67 -10.57 -26.43 -12.15
N ASN A 68 -11.45 -27.00 -11.35
CA ASN A 68 -12.79 -27.45 -11.78
C ASN A 68 -13.94 -26.78 -11.01
N GLY A 69 -13.65 -25.84 -10.10
CA GLY A 69 -14.63 -25.16 -9.29
C GLY A 69 -15.24 -25.99 -8.15
N GLN A 70 -14.78 -27.24 -7.95
CA GLN A 70 -15.34 -28.16 -6.94
C GLN A 70 -14.28 -28.64 -5.93
N GLN A 71 -13.17 -29.18 -6.41
CA GLN A 71 -12.06 -29.61 -5.54
C GLN A 71 -11.04 -28.48 -5.43
N TYR A 72 -10.65 -28.13 -4.22
CA TYR A 72 -9.68 -27.09 -3.90
C TYR A 72 -8.38 -27.69 -3.38
N SER A 73 -7.28 -27.00 -3.62
CA SER A 73 -5.99 -27.32 -3.01
C SER A 73 -6.08 -27.23 -1.48
N SER A 74 -5.12 -27.83 -0.80
CA SER A 74 -4.99 -27.78 0.68
C SER A 74 -3.53 -27.53 1.07
N SER A 75 -2.88 -26.58 0.39
CA SER A 75 -1.44 -26.35 0.50
C SER A 75 -1.03 -25.47 1.70
N GLY A 76 -1.97 -25.01 2.54
CA GLY A 76 -1.69 -24.22 3.73
C GLY A 76 -1.13 -22.82 3.46
N VAL A 77 -1.28 -22.30 2.25
CA VAL A 77 -0.90 -20.92 1.94
C VAL A 77 -1.90 -19.98 2.58
N GLU A 78 -1.41 -19.00 3.32
CA GLU A 78 -2.23 -18.04 4.06
C GLU A 78 -2.25 -16.66 3.42
N TYR A 79 -3.37 -15.98 3.58
CA TYR A 79 -3.58 -14.59 3.25
C TYR A 79 -4.23 -13.87 4.43
N THR A 80 -3.77 -12.66 4.74
CA THR A 80 -4.26 -11.90 5.90
C THR A 80 -5.18 -10.76 5.48
N TYR A 81 -6.46 -10.83 5.84
CA TYR A 81 -7.36 -9.69 5.74
C TYR A 81 -7.13 -8.71 6.87
N ARG A 82 -7.05 -7.42 6.55
CA ARG A 82 -6.86 -6.32 7.50
C ARG A 82 -7.92 -5.25 7.31
N ALA A 83 -8.15 -4.41 8.32
CA ALA A 83 -8.88 -3.18 8.13
C ALA A 83 -8.20 -2.33 7.05
N ALA A 84 -8.99 -1.67 6.20
CA ALA A 84 -8.43 -0.75 5.21
C ALA A 84 -7.70 0.40 5.91
N ALA A 85 -6.50 0.72 5.45
CA ALA A 85 -5.79 1.90 5.92
C ALA A 85 -6.49 3.17 5.43
N ALA A 86 -6.60 4.16 6.31
CA ALA A 86 -7.14 5.48 5.98
C ALA A 86 -6.20 6.57 6.47
N VAL A 87 -5.91 7.55 5.61
CA VAL A 87 -5.18 8.77 5.99
C VAL A 87 -6.20 9.86 6.24
N SER A 88 -6.09 10.54 7.38
CA SER A 88 -6.97 11.66 7.77
C SER A 88 -6.27 13.01 7.69
N SER A 89 -4.94 13.06 7.86
CA SER A 89 -4.15 14.29 7.74
C SER A 89 -2.67 13.98 7.50
N VAL A 90 -1.93 15.02 7.07
CA VAL A 90 -0.49 15.00 6.89
C VAL A 90 0.12 16.24 7.55
N TRP A 91 1.24 16.08 8.25
CA TRP A 91 1.98 17.19 8.86
C TRP A 91 3.50 17.04 8.65
N PRO A 92 4.20 18.09 8.20
CA PRO A 92 3.64 19.33 7.66
C PRO A 92 2.79 19.09 6.41
N SER A 93 1.85 19.99 6.11
CA SER A 93 0.95 19.87 4.96
C SER A 93 1.52 20.44 3.67
N ARG A 94 2.76 20.99 3.72
CA ARG A 94 3.47 21.52 2.56
C ARG A 94 4.98 21.33 2.69
N GLY A 95 5.70 21.35 1.56
CA GLY A 95 7.17 21.29 1.52
C GLY A 95 7.71 21.48 0.11
N ALA A 96 9.02 21.37 -0.01
CA ALA A 96 9.73 21.63 -1.25
C ALA A 96 9.33 20.69 -2.39
N ALA A 97 9.23 21.22 -3.62
CA ALA A 97 8.91 20.46 -4.84
C ALA A 97 10.01 19.42 -5.16
N GLU A 98 11.22 19.64 -4.70
CA GLU A 98 12.36 18.73 -4.82
C GLU A 98 12.17 17.46 -3.99
N GLY A 99 11.18 17.44 -3.08
CA GLY A 99 10.93 16.33 -2.16
C GLY A 99 11.87 16.36 -0.95
N GLY A 100 12.02 15.21 -0.28
CA GLY A 100 12.91 15.07 0.88
C GLY A 100 12.32 15.60 2.20
N THR A 101 11.11 16.12 2.20
CA THR A 101 10.46 16.62 3.42
C THR A 101 9.98 15.44 4.27
N PRO A 102 10.44 15.30 5.53
CA PRO A 102 9.88 14.32 6.44
C PRO A 102 8.47 14.76 6.85
N VAL A 103 7.51 13.85 6.74
CA VAL A 103 6.10 14.09 7.09
C VAL A 103 5.57 12.97 7.97
N THR A 104 4.62 13.30 8.82
CA THR A 104 3.82 12.33 9.59
C THR A 104 2.43 12.28 8.99
N LEU A 105 2.00 11.09 8.59
CA LEU A 105 0.62 10.79 8.22
C LEU A 105 -0.13 10.35 9.47
N LEU A 106 -1.29 10.96 9.71
CA LEU A 106 -2.23 10.53 10.73
C LEU A 106 -3.42 9.83 10.08
N GLY A 107 -3.97 8.81 10.76
CA GLY A 107 -5.04 8.02 10.18
C GLY A 107 -5.43 6.83 11.03
N SER A 108 -5.71 5.70 10.37
CA SER A 108 -6.06 4.45 11.04
C SER A 108 -5.66 3.23 10.19
N GLY A 109 -5.58 2.06 10.83
CA GLY A 109 -5.30 0.80 10.15
C GLY A 109 -3.84 0.65 9.70
N PHE A 110 -2.90 1.41 10.26
CA PHE A 110 -1.47 1.25 9.97
C PHE A 110 -0.92 0.03 10.71
N SER A 111 0.07 -0.64 10.13
CA SER A 111 0.47 -1.97 10.60
C SER A 111 1.99 -2.10 10.69
N SER A 112 2.49 -2.42 11.91
CA SER A 112 3.90 -2.76 12.12
C SER A 112 4.31 -4.04 11.38
N ALA A 113 3.39 -4.99 11.23
CA ALA A 113 3.65 -6.20 10.45
C ALA A 113 3.80 -5.89 8.94
N ALA A 114 3.08 -4.88 8.41
CA ALA A 114 3.27 -4.41 7.04
C ALA A 114 4.65 -3.76 6.85
N GLU A 115 5.11 -2.98 7.83
CA GLU A 115 6.47 -2.43 7.82
C GLU A 115 7.52 -3.54 7.83
N ALA A 116 7.42 -4.51 8.76
CA ALA A 116 8.36 -5.62 8.87
C ALA A 116 8.47 -6.45 7.57
N LEU A 117 7.38 -6.58 6.82
CA LEU A 117 7.34 -7.22 5.51
C LEU A 117 7.81 -6.30 4.38
N GLY A 118 8.08 -5.01 4.67
CA GLY A 118 8.37 -4.02 3.66
C GLY A 118 7.18 -3.68 2.76
N GLU A 119 5.98 -3.82 3.25
CA GLU A 119 4.72 -3.60 2.53
C GLU A 119 4.04 -2.27 2.92
N LEU A 120 4.62 -1.50 3.87
CA LEU A 120 4.11 -0.19 4.28
C LEU A 120 4.68 0.90 3.37
N TRP A 121 3.80 1.61 2.66
CA TRP A 121 4.17 2.62 1.66
C TRP A 121 3.33 3.87 1.75
N CYS A 122 3.97 5.03 1.54
CA CYS A 122 3.29 6.30 1.27
C CYS A 122 3.30 6.57 -0.22
N ARG A 123 2.29 7.28 -0.73
CA ARG A 123 2.24 7.72 -2.11
C ARG A 123 1.86 9.20 -2.19
N PHE A 124 2.65 9.97 -2.92
CA PHE A 124 2.46 11.38 -3.22
C PHE A 124 2.37 11.53 -4.75
N ASN A 125 1.25 12.01 -5.28
CA ASN A 125 1.05 12.19 -6.73
C ASN A 125 1.45 10.95 -7.56
N GLY A 126 1.08 9.75 -7.11
CA GLY A 126 1.40 8.50 -7.80
C GLY A 126 2.82 7.95 -7.51
N SER A 127 3.75 8.76 -7.01
CA SER A 127 5.10 8.30 -6.62
C SER A 127 5.09 7.77 -5.20
N ALA A 128 5.58 6.55 -5.01
CA ALA A 128 5.59 5.88 -3.72
C ALA A 128 6.97 5.83 -3.07
N SER A 129 7.01 5.97 -1.76
CA SER A 129 8.18 5.77 -0.90
C SER A 129 7.85 4.87 0.28
N ARG A 130 8.86 4.25 0.88
CA ARG A 130 8.67 3.44 2.10
C ARG A 130 8.19 4.32 3.23
N ALA A 131 7.24 3.80 4.01
CA ALA A 131 6.81 4.40 5.26
C ALA A 131 7.42 3.67 6.46
N ALA A 132 7.66 4.40 7.52
CA ALA A 132 8.01 3.85 8.83
C ALA A 132 6.76 3.88 9.74
N TYR A 133 6.49 2.75 10.38
CA TYR A 133 5.40 2.63 11.34
C TYR A 133 5.74 3.37 12.64
N VAL A 134 4.83 4.20 13.12
CA VAL A 134 4.95 4.90 14.42
C VAL A 134 3.91 4.34 15.38
N SER A 135 2.66 4.21 14.94
CA SER A 135 1.55 3.61 15.69
C SER A 135 0.45 3.16 14.72
N GLU A 136 -0.61 2.53 15.22
CA GLU A 136 -1.79 2.17 14.41
C GLU A 136 -2.49 3.38 13.77
N SER A 137 -2.20 4.60 14.26
CA SER A 137 -2.75 5.85 13.78
C SER A 137 -1.72 6.84 13.23
N ALA A 138 -0.43 6.49 13.20
CA ALA A 138 0.63 7.36 12.72
C ALA A 138 1.71 6.59 11.94
N ALA A 139 2.15 7.16 10.82
CA ALA A 139 3.27 6.66 10.01
C ALA A 139 4.14 7.83 9.55
N ALA A 140 5.45 7.64 9.52
CA ALA A 140 6.41 8.61 9.02
C ALA A 140 6.79 8.29 7.57
N CYS A 141 6.86 9.33 6.74
CA CYS A 141 7.21 9.22 5.34
C CYS A 141 8.18 10.33 4.93
N ILE A 142 8.87 10.14 3.82
CA ILE A 142 9.65 11.18 3.17
C ILE A 142 8.99 11.44 1.81
N THR A 143 8.70 12.71 1.52
CA THR A 143 8.06 13.10 0.27
C THR A 143 8.98 12.84 -0.92
N THR A 144 8.41 12.36 -2.00
CA THR A 144 9.10 12.23 -3.30
C THR A 144 9.08 13.56 -4.04
N GLN A 145 9.98 13.75 -5.00
CA GLN A 145 9.94 14.91 -5.91
C GLN A 145 8.61 14.94 -6.69
N SER A 146 8.04 16.12 -6.85
CA SER A 146 6.82 16.37 -7.63
C SER A 146 6.83 17.78 -8.20
N ALA A 147 5.99 18.04 -9.20
CA ALA A 147 5.69 19.41 -9.62
C ALA A 147 5.00 20.16 -8.46
N ALA A 148 5.20 21.49 -8.42
CA ALA A 148 4.51 22.34 -7.44
C ALA A 148 3.00 22.28 -7.62
N GLY A 149 2.25 22.28 -6.52
CA GLY A 149 0.80 22.19 -6.47
C GLY A 149 0.30 21.21 -5.41
N LEU A 150 -1.01 21.09 -5.33
CA LEU A 150 -1.69 20.15 -4.42
C LEU A 150 -1.70 18.75 -5.04
N VAL A 151 -1.32 17.75 -4.24
CA VAL A 151 -1.30 16.36 -4.64
C VAL A 151 -1.98 15.47 -3.61
N SER A 152 -2.51 14.32 -4.05
CA SER A 152 -3.07 13.32 -3.14
C SER A 152 -1.98 12.68 -2.29
N VAL A 153 -2.30 12.41 -1.02
CA VAL A 153 -1.48 11.65 -0.08
C VAL A 153 -2.23 10.38 0.29
N GLU A 154 -1.59 9.27 0.12
CA GLU A 154 -2.18 7.95 0.32
C GLU A 154 -1.18 7.04 1.04
N LEU A 155 -1.68 6.02 1.71
CA LEU A 155 -0.89 5.00 2.38
C LEU A 155 -1.37 3.61 1.99
N SER A 156 -0.45 2.68 1.84
CA SER A 156 -0.72 1.25 1.62
C SER A 156 -0.03 0.40 2.68
N THR A 157 -0.72 -0.65 3.13
CA THR A 157 -0.19 -1.67 4.05
C THR A 157 0.14 -2.99 3.36
N ASN A 158 0.07 -3.04 2.03
CA ASN A 158 0.43 -4.23 1.23
C ASN A 158 1.17 -3.87 -0.07
N GLY A 159 1.55 -2.59 -0.26
CA GLY A 159 2.25 -2.08 -1.43
C GLY A 159 1.41 -2.04 -2.71
N ARG A 160 0.11 -2.34 -2.65
CA ARG A 160 -0.80 -2.39 -3.82
C ARG A 160 -2.05 -1.56 -3.64
N ASP A 161 -2.74 -1.75 -2.53
CA ASP A 161 -4.00 -1.07 -2.25
C ASP A 161 -3.71 0.18 -1.42
N PHE A 162 -3.87 1.34 -2.04
CA PHE A 162 -3.65 2.63 -1.40
C PHE A 162 -4.97 3.22 -0.91
N SER A 163 -4.92 3.93 0.21
CA SER A 163 -6.06 4.67 0.74
C SER A 163 -6.51 5.75 -0.24
N SER A 164 -7.77 6.19 -0.14
CA SER A 164 -8.36 7.20 -1.04
C SER A 164 -9.09 8.30 -0.26
N GLY A 165 -8.55 8.70 0.90
CA GLY A 165 -9.20 9.64 1.83
C GLY A 165 -9.24 11.11 1.38
N GLY A 166 -8.68 11.47 0.22
CA GLY A 166 -8.70 12.84 -0.31
C GLY A 166 -7.79 13.83 0.43
N VAL A 167 -6.90 13.36 1.30
CA VAL A 167 -5.89 14.20 1.97
C VAL A 167 -4.92 14.72 0.92
N GLN A 168 -4.56 16.01 1.04
CA GLN A 168 -3.69 16.69 0.11
C GLN A 168 -2.44 17.24 0.79
N TYR A 169 -1.35 17.26 0.04
CA TYR A 169 -0.07 17.86 0.38
C TYR A 169 0.31 18.88 -0.68
N GLU A 170 0.83 20.05 -0.29
CA GLU A 170 1.20 21.11 -1.18
C GLU A 170 2.71 21.11 -1.44
N TYR A 171 3.11 20.86 -2.67
CA TYR A 171 4.47 21.10 -3.12
C TYR A 171 4.67 22.54 -3.56
N VAL A 172 5.73 23.18 -3.04
CA VAL A 172 6.05 24.59 -3.33
C VAL A 172 7.48 24.71 -3.86
N HIS A 173 7.69 25.61 -4.82
CA HIS A 173 9.03 26.03 -5.19
C HIS A 173 9.53 27.07 -4.17
N VAL A 174 10.62 26.75 -3.49
CA VAL A 174 11.30 27.68 -2.59
C VAL A 174 12.42 28.35 -3.37
N VAL A 175 12.33 29.67 -3.55
CA VAL A 175 13.35 30.45 -4.26
C VAL A 175 13.86 31.54 -3.33
N VAL A 176 15.17 31.57 -3.13
CA VAL A 176 15.85 32.70 -2.47
C VAL A 176 16.31 33.67 -3.57
N SER A 177 15.72 34.86 -3.61
CA SER A 177 16.03 35.87 -4.62
C SER A 177 17.11 36.87 -4.20
N SER A 178 17.32 37.04 -2.89
CA SER A 178 18.36 37.93 -2.35
C SER A 178 18.73 37.55 -0.92
N LEU A 179 19.91 37.92 -0.52
CA LEU A 179 20.40 37.76 0.85
C LEU A 179 20.94 39.11 1.34
N THR A 180 20.46 39.58 2.50
CA THR A 180 20.93 40.80 3.12
C THR A 180 21.07 40.60 4.64
N PRO A 181 22.25 40.85 5.21
CA PRO A 181 23.49 41.23 4.56
C PRO A 181 24.12 40.07 3.75
N TRP A 182 24.85 40.40 2.67
CA TRP A 182 25.51 39.41 1.77
C TRP A 182 26.83 38.89 2.35
N SER A 183 27.26 39.42 3.48
CA SER A 183 28.47 38.97 4.20
C SER A 183 28.25 39.08 5.72
N GLY A 184 28.98 38.31 6.49
CA GLY A 184 28.93 38.31 7.96
C GLY A 184 30.29 37.93 8.56
N PRO A 185 30.44 38.08 9.90
CA PRO A 185 31.67 37.68 10.58
C PRO A 185 31.85 36.17 10.56
N GLN A 186 33.09 35.72 10.55
CA GLN A 186 33.45 34.28 10.53
C GLN A 186 32.87 33.49 11.72
N LEU A 187 32.62 34.14 12.83
CA LEU A 187 32.06 33.52 14.04
C LEU A 187 30.54 33.38 14.04
N GLY A 188 29.89 33.81 12.96
CA GLY A 188 28.41 33.77 12.84
C GLY A 188 27.74 34.94 13.58
N GLY A 189 26.42 34.86 13.75
CA GLY A 189 25.64 35.84 14.48
C GLY A 189 25.08 37.00 13.62
N THR A 190 25.12 36.88 12.27
CA THR A 190 24.53 37.85 11.35
C THR A 190 23.09 37.51 11.07
#